data_c8b5029d0de5c1ca35579f4bfae4352f
#
_entry.id   c8b5029d0de5c1ca35579f4bfae4352f
#
_cell.length_a   1.000
_cell.length_b   1.000
_cell.length_c   1.000
_cell.angle_alpha   90.00
_cell.angle_beta   90.00
_cell.angle_gamma   90.00
#
_symmetry.space_group_name_H-M   'P 1'
#
loop_
_entity.id
_entity.type
_entity.pdbx_description
1 polymer ?
#
loop_
_entity_poly.entity_id
_entity_poly.type
_entity_poly.pdbx_seq_one_letter_code
_entity_poly.pdbx_strand_id
1 'polypeptide(L)'
;MKKNIVRIGTVFACLALSVIALSCSKQGTAKEETTRTVIDHDDERVDIPANVKRVVVADVWPLPSVITVFLGSPDRLVGIPPASIGAAKAGLLGELFPSYLHIDSHFFANDTLNVEEVFALKPDVVFTTAHRLQQKEAIKKAGLAALAVSVNKWDYNILDTYDGWIDLLGQVFPENDKKDAVSAYSRKVYETIQSRVSSLSESDRKKVMFLVMCNEKTIVTSGKRFFGQFWCDAVGAKNVAEEVGAENSSAVINMEQIYKWNPDIILITNFTSQTADDLYNNRTANYDWSPIKAVQNRTVYKMPLGTYRSYTPSADTPVTLYWIAKKVYPELFGDIDVEREVKSYFKDMYDIDLTDEQINRMY
;
A
#
# COMPACT_ATOMS: atom_id res chain seq x y z
N MET A 1 39.19 -91.22 47.87
CA MET A 1 38.71 -90.97 49.30
C MET A 1 37.54 -90.02 49.24
N LYS A 2 36.37 -90.48 49.69
CA LYS A 2 35.30 -89.75 50.39
C LYS A 2 34.71 -88.49 49.68
N LYS A 3 33.48 -88.27 49.53
CA LYS A 3 32.20 -88.93 49.86
C LYS A 3 31.10 -88.11 49.16
N ASN A 4 30.09 -88.85 48.73
CA ASN A 4 28.74 -88.38 48.38
C ASN A 4 28.18 -87.26 49.23
N ILE A 5 27.29 -86.46 48.62
CA ILE A 5 25.94 -86.35 49.10
C ILE A 5 25.04 -85.74 47.99
N VAL A 6 24.04 -86.49 47.66
CA VAL A 6 22.84 -86.13 46.92
C VAL A 6 21.98 -85.24 47.82
N ARG A 7 21.37 -84.20 47.31
CA ARG A 7 20.05 -83.72 47.78
C ARG A 7 19.24 -83.06 46.66
N ILE A 8 18.12 -83.70 46.48
CA ILE A 8 16.93 -83.36 45.77
C ILE A 8 16.35 -82.00 46.33
N GLY A 9 15.82 -81.18 45.51
CA GLY A 9 15.07 -80.02 45.97
C GLY A 9 14.43 -79.21 44.83
N THR A 10 13.23 -79.64 44.52
CA THR A 10 12.03 -78.83 44.25
C THR A 10 12.09 -77.79 43.09
N VAL A 11 11.37 -78.11 42.05
CA VAL A 11 10.88 -77.25 40.97
C VAL A 11 9.93 -76.23 41.55
N PHE A 12 10.25 -74.94 41.43
CA PHE A 12 9.28 -73.84 41.57
C PHE A 12 9.16 -73.19 40.20
N ALA A 13 8.03 -73.41 39.58
CA ALA A 13 7.59 -72.70 38.36
C ALA A 13 7.15 -71.29 38.78
N CYS A 14 7.95 -70.30 38.55
CA CYS A 14 7.54 -68.90 38.60
C CYS A 14 6.96 -68.50 37.26
N LEU A 15 5.64 -68.43 37.16
CA LEU A 15 4.93 -67.71 36.09
C LEU A 15 5.32 -66.22 36.17
N ALA A 16 6.16 -65.74 35.29
CA ALA A 16 6.36 -64.32 35.11
C ALA A 16 5.21 -63.79 34.26
N LEU A 17 4.20 -63.13 34.90
CA LEU A 17 3.27 -62.27 34.20
C LEU A 17 4.02 -61.04 33.63
N SER A 18 4.25 -61.04 32.31
CA SER A 18 4.70 -59.90 31.58
C SER A 18 3.54 -58.91 31.46
N VAL A 19 3.48 -57.94 32.35
CA VAL A 19 2.64 -56.73 32.21
C VAL A 19 3.24 -55.89 31.10
N ILE A 20 2.67 -56.03 29.89
CA ILE A 20 2.91 -55.07 28.81
C ILE A 20 2.19 -53.77 29.21
N ALA A 21 2.93 -52.82 29.80
CA ALA A 21 2.50 -51.45 29.92
C ALA A 21 2.42 -50.84 28.51
N LEU A 22 1.22 -50.82 27.91
CA LEU A 22 0.93 -49.94 26.79
C LEU A 22 1.15 -48.51 27.30
N SER A 23 2.33 -47.98 27.07
CA SER A 23 2.61 -46.57 27.14
C SER A 23 1.84 -45.93 25.98
N CYS A 24 0.57 -45.53 26.23
CA CYS A 24 -0.09 -44.54 25.38
C CYS A 24 0.71 -43.25 25.49
N SER A 25 1.69 -43.07 24.61
CA SER A 25 2.21 -41.74 24.33
C SER A 25 1.03 -40.94 23.76
N LYS A 26 0.37 -40.15 24.63
CA LYS A 26 -0.42 -39.02 24.17
C LYS A 26 0.57 -38.20 23.28
N GLN A 27 0.52 -38.41 21.98
CA GLN A 27 0.93 -37.37 21.05
C GLN A 27 0.09 -36.16 21.43
N GLY A 28 0.71 -35.23 22.13
CA GLY A 28 0.13 -33.93 22.34
C GLY A 28 -0.05 -33.34 20.93
N THR A 29 -1.29 -33.35 20.47
CA THR A 29 -1.66 -32.46 19.38
C THR A 29 -1.20 -31.10 19.85
N ALA A 30 -0.17 -30.53 19.17
CA ALA A 30 0.21 -29.14 19.36
C ALA A 30 -1.10 -28.37 19.26
N LYS A 31 -1.48 -27.68 20.35
CA LYS A 31 -2.68 -26.86 20.36
C LYS A 31 -2.43 -25.81 19.30
N GLU A 32 -3.14 -25.90 18.19
CA GLU A 32 -3.04 -24.91 17.11
C GLU A 32 -3.22 -23.55 17.78
N GLU A 33 -2.22 -22.67 17.66
CA GLU A 33 -2.33 -21.34 18.24
C GLU A 33 -3.53 -20.67 17.59
N THR A 34 -4.52 -20.32 18.39
CA THR A 34 -5.77 -19.72 17.91
C THR A 34 -5.62 -18.23 17.61
N THR A 35 -4.56 -17.61 18.13
CA THR A 35 -4.23 -16.19 17.96
C THR A 35 -2.73 -16.00 17.74
N ARG A 36 -2.36 -14.88 17.14
CA ARG A 36 -0.98 -14.37 17.04
C ARG A 36 -0.95 -12.87 17.27
N THR A 37 0.19 -12.34 17.67
CA THR A 37 0.39 -10.92 17.91
C THR A 37 1.02 -10.26 16.69
N VAL A 38 0.47 -9.12 16.26
CA VAL A 38 0.98 -8.25 15.20
C VAL A 38 1.37 -6.90 15.83
N ILE A 39 2.42 -6.26 15.31
CA ILE A 39 2.80 -4.90 15.71
C ILE A 39 2.32 -3.94 14.62
N ASP A 40 1.43 -3.02 14.98
CA ASP A 40 0.85 -2.07 14.06
C ASP A 40 1.70 -0.79 13.90
N HIS A 41 1.25 0.17 13.10
CA HIS A 41 2.05 1.37 12.84
C HIS A 41 1.97 2.45 13.95
N ASP A 42 1.16 2.23 14.99
CA ASP A 42 1.25 2.97 16.26
C ASP A 42 2.21 2.28 17.26
N ASP A 43 2.96 1.24 16.82
CA ASP A 43 3.84 0.39 17.63
C ASP A 43 3.09 -0.38 18.73
N GLU A 44 1.78 -0.56 18.56
CA GLU A 44 0.92 -1.32 19.49
C GLU A 44 0.91 -2.81 19.12
N ARG A 45 0.98 -3.66 20.14
CA ARG A 45 0.83 -5.11 19.99
C ARG A 45 -0.65 -5.46 19.98
N VAL A 46 -1.12 -6.05 18.90
CA VAL A 46 -2.52 -6.43 18.71
C VAL A 46 -2.63 -7.94 18.48
N ASP A 47 -3.42 -8.61 19.29
CA ASP A 47 -3.71 -10.02 19.09
C ASP A 47 -4.82 -10.18 18.04
N ILE A 48 -4.56 -11.01 17.05
CA ILE A 48 -5.47 -11.32 15.96
C ILE A 48 -5.65 -12.84 15.83
N PRO A 49 -6.72 -13.33 15.19
CA PRO A 49 -6.83 -14.76 14.88
C PRO A 49 -5.63 -15.26 14.06
N ALA A 50 -5.17 -16.48 14.33
CA ALA A 50 -4.07 -17.09 13.58
C ALA A 50 -4.36 -17.19 12.08
N ASN A 51 -5.64 -17.35 11.71
CA ASN A 51 -6.09 -17.38 10.32
C ASN A 51 -7.13 -16.25 10.08
N VAL A 52 -6.67 -15.13 9.50
CA VAL A 52 -7.52 -13.98 9.18
C VAL A 52 -8.25 -14.23 7.87
N LYS A 53 -9.57 -14.25 7.89
CA LYS A 53 -10.44 -14.48 6.72
C LYS A 53 -11.33 -13.29 6.37
N ARG A 54 -11.61 -12.41 7.34
CA ARG A 54 -12.56 -11.32 7.19
C ARG A 54 -11.91 -10.02 7.61
N VAL A 55 -11.74 -9.12 6.68
CA VAL A 55 -11.04 -7.85 6.86
C VAL A 55 -11.96 -6.69 6.54
N VAL A 56 -11.98 -5.70 7.42
CA VAL A 56 -12.53 -4.38 7.11
C VAL A 56 -11.39 -3.37 7.05
N VAL A 57 -11.38 -2.53 6.04
CA VAL A 57 -10.55 -1.32 5.99
C VAL A 57 -11.46 -0.12 6.25
N ALA A 58 -11.27 0.56 7.38
CA ALA A 58 -12.19 1.59 7.83
C ALA A 58 -12.04 2.89 7.01
N ASP A 59 -10.81 3.39 6.84
CA ASP A 59 -10.59 4.74 6.31
C ASP A 59 -9.26 4.96 5.58
N VAL A 60 -8.44 3.94 5.41
CA VAL A 60 -7.18 4.00 4.63
C VAL A 60 -7.48 3.67 3.17
N TRP A 61 -7.89 4.69 2.39
CA TRP A 61 -8.48 4.50 1.07
C TRP A 61 -7.66 3.68 0.07
N PRO A 62 -6.31 3.79 -0.02
CA PRO A 62 -5.52 2.97 -0.94
C PRO A 62 -5.34 1.52 -0.48
N LEU A 63 -5.41 1.25 0.83
CA LEU A 63 -5.05 -0.03 1.41
C LEU A 63 -5.87 -1.23 0.88
N PRO A 64 -7.19 -1.12 0.62
CA PRO A 64 -7.96 -2.25 0.07
C PRO A 64 -7.42 -2.72 -1.28
N SER A 65 -6.94 -1.81 -2.15
CA SER A 65 -6.32 -2.18 -3.43
C SER A 65 -4.99 -2.91 -3.22
N VAL A 66 -4.20 -2.46 -2.26
CA VAL A 66 -2.93 -3.11 -1.89
C VAL A 66 -3.19 -4.50 -1.35
N ILE A 67 -4.14 -4.67 -0.42
CA ILE A 67 -4.53 -6.00 0.11
C ILE A 67 -4.98 -6.93 -1.01
N THR A 68 -5.82 -6.44 -1.94
CA THR A 68 -6.32 -7.24 -3.07
C THR A 68 -5.20 -7.75 -3.96
N VAL A 69 -4.27 -6.88 -4.36
CA VAL A 69 -3.10 -7.25 -5.17
C VAL A 69 -2.15 -8.17 -4.39
N PHE A 70 -1.90 -7.86 -3.11
CA PHE A 70 -1.06 -8.66 -2.23
C PHE A 70 -1.56 -10.10 -2.07
N LEU A 71 -2.87 -10.29 -1.91
CA LEU A 71 -3.51 -11.60 -1.76
C LEU A 71 -3.84 -12.27 -3.10
N GLY A 72 -3.82 -11.54 -4.22
CA GLY A 72 -4.30 -11.99 -5.52
C GLY A 72 -5.84 -12.16 -5.59
N SER A 73 -6.57 -11.68 -4.59
CA SER A 73 -8.04 -11.75 -4.50
C SER A 73 -8.58 -10.74 -3.48
N PRO A 74 -9.78 -10.15 -3.70
CA PRO A 74 -10.47 -9.33 -2.72
C PRO A 74 -11.33 -10.14 -1.73
N ASP A 75 -11.35 -11.46 -1.80
CA ASP A 75 -12.34 -12.32 -1.11
C ASP A 75 -12.31 -12.19 0.42
N ARG A 76 -11.18 -11.77 0.99
CA ARG A 76 -11.08 -11.54 2.44
C ARG A 76 -11.59 -10.15 2.85
N LEU A 77 -11.78 -9.23 1.92
CA LEU A 77 -12.31 -7.89 2.21
C LEU A 77 -13.83 -7.97 2.33
N VAL A 78 -14.35 -7.71 3.51
CA VAL A 78 -15.80 -7.69 3.76
C VAL A 78 -16.36 -6.28 3.93
N GLY A 79 -15.48 -5.29 4.06
CA GLY A 79 -15.86 -3.88 4.10
C GLY A 79 -14.71 -2.96 3.71
N ILE A 80 -14.98 -1.97 2.84
CA ILE A 80 -13.98 -0.99 2.35
C ILE A 80 -14.61 0.41 2.19
N PRO A 81 -13.80 1.48 2.23
CA PRO A 81 -14.33 2.83 2.03
C PRO A 81 -14.93 3.04 0.63
N PRO A 82 -16.02 3.86 0.49
CA PRO A 82 -16.63 4.14 -0.81
C PRO A 82 -15.65 4.73 -1.83
N ALA A 83 -14.67 5.54 -1.37
CA ALA A 83 -13.64 6.13 -2.23
C ALA A 83 -12.75 5.08 -2.90
N SER A 84 -12.52 3.92 -2.24
CA SER A 84 -11.76 2.79 -2.79
C SER A 84 -12.52 2.12 -3.93
N ILE A 85 -13.84 1.95 -3.78
CA ILE A 85 -14.71 1.42 -4.85
C ILE A 85 -14.73 2.39 -6.04
N GLY A 86 -14.87 3.70 -5.79
CA GLY A 86 -14.86 4.72 -6.83
C GLY A 86 -13.58 4.72 -7.67
N ALA A 87 -12.41 4.56 -7.01
CA ALA A 87 -11.13 4.45 -7.71
C ALA A 87 -11.03 3.16 -8.54
N ALA A 88 -11.46 2.03 -7.99
CA ALA A 88 -11.43 0.74 -8.69
C ALA A 88 -12.33 0.72 -9.94
N LYS A 89 -13.51 1.36 -9.89
CA LYS A 89 -14.43 1.48 -11.05
C LYS A 89 -13.79 2.22 -12.23
N ALA A 90 -12.95 3.20 -11.95
CA ALA A 90 -12.29 4.01 -12.97
C ALA A 90 -10.93 3.42 -13.40
N GLY A 91 -10.31 2.60 -12.57
CA GLY A 91 -8.96 2.06 -12.74
C GLY A 91 -8.94 0.59 -13.12
N LEU A 92 -7.71 0.07 -13.13
CA LEU A 92 -7.43 -1.32 -13.51
C LEU A 92 -7.99 -2.34 -12.51
N LEU A 93 -8.04 -1.99 -11.22
CA LEU A 93 -8.37 -2.95 -10.16
C LEU A 93 -9.76 -3.58 -10.33
N GLY A 94 -10.76 -2.77 -10.71
CA GLY A 94 -12.12 -3.26 -10.93
C GLY A 94 -12.27 -4.18 -12.14
N GLU A 95 -11.34 -4.10 -13.10
CA GLU A 95 -11.28 -5.02 -14.23
C GLU A 95 -10.60 -6.34 -13.85
N LEU A 96 -9.45 -6.25 -13.15
CA LEU A 96 -8.74 -7.43 -12.68
C LEU A 96 -9.55 -8.23 -11.64
N PHE A 97 -10.28 -7.52 -10.79
CA PHE A 97 -11.03 -8.10 -9.68
C PHE A 97 -12.48 -7.55 -9.63
N PRO A 98 -13.39 -7.98 -10.52
CA PRO A 98 -14.75 -7.42 -10.58
C PRO A 98 -15.55 -7.56 -9.27
N SER A 99 -15.29 -8.60 -8.47
CA SER A 99 -15.94 -8.80 -7.16
C SER A 99 -15.59 -7.70 -6.15
N TYR A 100 -14.44 -7.04 -6.31
CA TYR A 100 -14.06 -5.88 -5.48
C TYR A 100 -15.11 -4.76 -5.49
N LEU A 101 -15.81 -4.56 -6.62
CA LEU A 101 -16.80 -3.50 -6.80
C LEU A 101 -18.09 -3.72 -6.00
N HIS A 102 -18.27 -4.91 -5.43
CA HIS A 102 -19.45 -5.33 -4.68
C HIS A 102 -19.20 -5.47 -3.17
N ILE A 103 -18.00 -5.14 -2.70
CA ILE A 103 -17.66 -5.17 -1.27
C ILE A 103 -18.49 -4.09 -0.53
N ASP A 104 -18.93 -4.40 0.69
CA ASP A 104 -19.73 -3.48 1.50
C ASP A 104 -18.97 -2.19 1.81
N SER A 105 -19.67 -1.07 1.77
CA SER A 105 -19.13 0.26 2.08
C SER A 105 -20.10 1.15 2.85
N HIS A 106 -21.23 0.59 3.34
CA HIS A 106 -22.29 1.35 3.99
C HIS A 106 -21.90 1.84 5.39
N PHE A 107 -20.94 1.19 6.05
CA PHE A 107 -20.44 1.54 7.37
C PHE A 107 -19.68 2.88 7.41
N PHE A 108 -19.41 3.50 6.27
CA PHE A 108 -18.67 4.76 6.17
C PHE A 108 -19.48 5.79 5.37
N ALA A 109 -19.95 6.83 6.04
CA ALA A 109 -20.73 7.91 5.43
C ALA A 109 -20.35 9.26 6.05
N ASN A 110 -20.27 10.30 5.22
CA ASN A 110 -19.95 11.67 5.64
C ASN A 110 -18.67 11.74 6.49
N ASP A 111 -17.62 11.05 6.06
CA ASP A 111 -16.33 10.91 6.76
C ASP A 111 -16.42 10.35 8.19
N THR A 112 -17.53 9.69 8.51
CA THR A 112 -17.78 9.08 9.82
C THR A 112 -17.91 7.57 9.69
N LEU A 113 -17.21 6.85 10.58
CA LEU A 113 -17.28 5.40 10.71
C LEU A 113 -18.46 5.01 11.62
N ASN A 114 -19.34 4.15 11.15
CA ASN A 114 -20.34 3.49 11.98
C ASN A 114 -19.79 2.14 12.49
N VAL A 115 -19.35 2.13 13.74
CA VAL A 115 -18.70 0.95 14.35
C VAL A 115 -19.69 -0.23 14.54
N GLU A 116 -20.98 0.05 14.71
CA GLU A 116 -22.00 -1.01 14.83
C GLU A 116 -22.17 -1.76 13.49
N GLU A 117 -22.17 -1.04 12.39
CA GLU A 117 -22.18 -1.64 11.04
C GLU A 117 -20.90 -2.40 10.75
N VAL A 118 -19.74 -1.88 11.15
CA VAL A 118 -18.47 -2.64 11.07
C VAL A 118 -18.56 -3.94 11.86
N PHE A 119 -19.10 -3.90 13.10
CA PHE A 119 -19.27 -5.08 13.92
C PHE A 119 -20.21 -6.11 13.27
N ALA A 120 -21.28 -5.66 12.60
CA ALA A 120 -22.22 -6.53 11.91
C ALA A 120 -21.57 -7.30 10.74
N LEU A 121 -20.48 -6.76 10.14
CA LEU A 121 -19.68 -7.45 9.12
C LEU A 121 -18.83 -8.60 9.70
N LYS A 122 -18.73 -8.73 11.03
CA LYS A 122 -17.96 -9.76 11.75
C LYS A 122 -16.53 -9.89 11.24
N PRO A 123 -15.75 -8.81 11.22
CA PRO A 123 -14.35 -8.88 10.77
C PRO A 123 -13.48 -9.59 11.83
N ASP A 124 -12.45 -10.28 11.34
CA ASP A 124 -11.35 -10.79 12.19
C ASP A 124 -10.39 -9.66 12.54
N VAL A 125 -10.22 -8.68 11.63
CA VAL A 125 -9.33 -7.53 11.76
C VAL A 125 -9.95 -6.31 11.09
N VAL A 126 -9.78 -5.14 11.73
CA VAL A 126 -10.15 -3.83 11.16
C VAL A 126 -8.89 -2.98 11.02
N PHE A 127 -8.53 -2.60 9.81
CA PHE A 127 -7.48 -1.61 9.56
C PHE A 127 -8.06 -0.19 9.66
N THR A 128 -7.38 0.68 10.39
CA THR A 128 -7.74 2.09 10.57
C THR A 128 -6.52 2.99 10.47
N THR A 129 -6.70 4.27 10.13
CA THR A 129 -5.59 5.22 10.03
C THR A 129 -4.91 5.40 11.40
N ALA A 130 -3.57 5.30 11.42
CA ALA A 130 -2.75 5.62 12.58
C ALA A 130 -3.06 7.06 13.07
N HIS A 131 -2.88 7.30 14.37
CA HIS A 131 -3.19 8.56 15.08
C HIS A 131 -4.68 8.94 15.15
N ARG A 132 -5.60 8.17 14.56
CA ARG A 132 -7.04 8.29 14.82
C ARG A 132 -7.43 7.54 16.09
N LEU A 133 -6.83 7.90 17.21
CA LEU A 133 -6.93 7.19 18.49
C LEU A 133 -8.37 6.96 18.94
N GLN A 134 -9.24 7.96 18.80
CA GLN A 134 -10.66 7.83 19.20
C GLN A 134 -11.39 6.76 18.38
N GLN A 135 -11.15 6.71 17.07
CA GLN A 135 -11.73 5.72 16.18
C GLN A 135 -11.21 4.32 16.50
N LYS A 136 -9.88 4.17 16.65
CA LYS A 136 -9.24 2.91 17.03
C LYS A 136 -9.80 2.37 18.36
N GLU A 137 -9.93 3.23 19.38
CA GLU A 137 -10.50 2.87 20.67
C GLU A 137 -11.99 2.51 20.59
N ALA A 138 -12.77 3.16 19.71
CA ALA A 138 -14.17 2.79 19.49
C ALA A 138 -14.28 1.39 18.88
N ILE A 139 -13.43 1.03 17.92
CA ILE A 139 -13.36 -0.29 17.31
C ILE A 139 -12.97 -1.35 18.38
N LYS A 140 -11.93 -1.06 19.19
CA LYS A 140 -11.48 -1.96 20.26
C LYS A 140 -12.59 -2.17 21.33
N LYS A 141 -13.31 -1.12 21.72
CA LYS A 141 -14.44 -1.22 22.67
C LYS A 141 -15.60 -2.07 22.14
N ALA A 142 -15.78 -2.15 20.83
CA ALA A 142 -16.72 -3.07 20.21
C ALA A 142 -16.23 -4.52 20.18
N GLY A 143 -15.06 -4.82 20.74
CA GLY A 143 -14.49 -6.17 20.81
C GLY A 143 -13.78 -6.62 19.51
N LEU A 144 -13.44 -5.68 18.62
CA LEU A 144 -12.78 -5.95 17.34
C LEU A 144 -11.27 -5.68 17.43
N ALA A 145 -10.46 -6.50 16.75
CA ALA A 145 -9.04 -6.25 16.60
C ALA A 145 -8.80 -5.09 15.62
N ALA A 146 -8.23 -3.98 16.12
CA ALA A 146 -7.97 -2.77 15.35
C ALA A 146 -6.46 -2.64 15.11
N LEU A 147 -6.04 -2.59 13.84
CA LEU A 147 -4.67 -2.37 13.40
C LEU A 147 -4.51 -0.98 12.78
N ALA A 148 -3.62 -0.20 13.34
CA ALA A 148 -3.28 1.13 12.80
C ALA A 148 -2.40 1.02 11.56
N VAL A 149 -2.74 1.77 10.52
CA VAL A 149 -1.95 1.90 9.29
C VAL A 149 -1.58 3.36 9.08
N SER A 150 -0.29 3.66 8.98
CA SER A 150 0.19 5.02 8.81
C SER A 150 0.48 5.35 7.35
N VAL A 151 0.25 6.61 6.99
CA VAL A 151 0.64 7.22 5.72
C VAL A 151 1.80 8.21 5.88
N ASN A 152 2.14 8.57 7.12
CA ASN A 152 3.12 9.61 7.44
C ASN A 152 4.20 9.20 8.46
N LYS A 153 4.20 7.97 8.96
CA LYS A 153 5.22 7.44 9.89
C LYS A 153 6.64 7.59 9.33
N TRP A 154 6.79 7.57 8.02
CA TRP A 154 8.05 7.68 7.29
C TRP A 154 8.17 9.03 6.55
N ASP A 155 7.70 10.12 7.16
CA ASP A 155 7.78 11.49 6.62
C ASP A 155 7.26 11.60 5.17
N TYR A 156 6.17 10.89 4.85
CA TYR A 156 5.61 10.78 3.50
C TYR A 156 6.58 10.21 2.44
N ASN A 157 7.65 9.52 2.85
CA ASN A 157 8.42 8.69 1.94
C ASN A 157 7.50 7.56 1.43
N ILE A 158 7.14 7.62 0.16
CA ILE A 158 6.10 6.75 -0.38
C ILE A 158 6.56 5.30 -0.54
N LEU A 159 7.87 5.08 -0.80
CA LEU A 159 8.44 3.72 -0.85
C LEU A 159 8.48 3.10 0.54
N ASP A 160 8.99 3.82 1.53
CA ASP A 160 9.04 3.32 2.91
C ASP A 160 7.64 3.12 3.48
N THR A 161 6.68 3.99 3.09
CA THR A 161 5.27 3.81 3.48
C THR A 161 4.69 2.55 2.87
N TYR A 162 4.94 2.31 1.59
CA TYR A 162 4.47 1.11 0.90
C TYR A 162 5.12 -0.15 1.45
N ASP A 163 6.44 -0.13 1.66
CA ASP A 163 7.18 -1.24 2.28
C ASP A 163 6.67 -1.56 3.69
N GLY A 164 6.38 -0.53 4.50
CA GLY A 164 5.78 -0.70 5.82
C GLY A 164 4.38 -1.34 5.77
N TRP A 165 3.57 -0.99 4.76
CA TRP A 165 2.27 -1.63 4.55
C TRP A 165 2.42 -3.10 4.17
N ILE A 166 3.36 -3.43 3.28
CA ILE A 166 3.65 -4.82 2.88
C ILE A 166 4.17 -5.64 4.07
N ASP A 167 5.03 -5.04 4.92
CA ASP A 167 5.50 -5.68 6.17
C ASP A 167 4.33 -6.01 7.11
N LEU A 168 3.43 -5.05 7.35
CA LEU A 168 2.24 -5.27 8.19
C LEU A 168 1.32 -6.34 7.59
N LEU A 169 1.12 -6.32 6.27
CA LEU A 169 0.31 -7.34 5.59
C LEU A 169 0.98 -8.73 5.65
N GLY A 170 2.30 -8.84 5.57
CA GLY A 170 3.05 -10.08 5.79
C GLY A 170 2.87 -10.62 7.21
N GLN A 171 2.81 -9.73 8.24
CA GLN A 171 2.48 -10.13 9.60
C GLN A 171 1.02 -10.62 9.72
N VAL A 172 0.06 -10.03 8.99
CA VAL A 172 -1.36 -10.42 9.03
C VAL A 172 -1.64 -11.64 8.14
N PHE A 173 -0.90 -11.84 7.06
CA PHE A 173 -1.07 -12.92 6.09
C PHE A 173 0.28 -13.60 5.78
N PRO A 174 0.89 -14.31 6.75
CA PRO A 174 2.25 -14.84 6.60
C PRO A 174 2.38 -15.85 5.46
N GLU A 175 1.29 -16.46 5.03
CA GLU A 175 1.26 -17.37 3.87
C GLU A 175 1.49 -16.65 2.53
N ASN A 176 1.37 -15.31 2.50
CA ASN A 176 1.54 -14.47 1.30
C ASN A 176 2.66 -13.43 1.49
N ASP A 177 3.58 -13.62 2.44
CA ASP A 177 4.62 -12.62 2.71
C ASP A 177 5.48 -12.36 1.46
N LYS A 178 5.51 -11.10 1.05
CA LYS A 178 6.22 -10.60 -0.13
C LYS A 178 7.20 -9.47 0.23
N LYS A 179 7.39 -9.22 1.54
CA LYS A 179 8.17 -8.08 2.04
C LYS A 179 9.53 -7.96 1.37
N ASP A 180 10.34 -9.02 1.45
CA ASP A 180 11.73 -8.96 0.97
C ASP A 180 11.79 -8.74 -0.55
N ALA A 181 10.90 -9.38 -1.32
CA ALA A 181 10.87 -9.25 -2.77
C ALA A 181 10.43 -7.83 -3.21
N VAL A 182 9.37 -7.30 -2.61
CA VAL A 182 8.85 -5.96 -2.92
C VAL A 182 9.84 -4.88 -2.51
N SER A 183 10.41 -4.96 -1.30
CA SER A 183 11.41 -4.00 -0.83
C SER A 183 12.69 -4.04 -1.67
N ALA A 184 13.15 -5.22 -2.08
CA ALA A 184 14.31 -5.35 -2.97
C ALA A 184 14.05 -4.70 -4.34
N TYR A 185 12.85 -4.90 -4.90
CA TYR A 185 12.47 -4.27 -6.16
C TYR A 185 12.37 -2.74 -6.01
N SER A 186 11.69 -2.23 -4.98
CA SER A 186 11.58 -0.80 -4.67
C SER A 186 12.96 -0.14 -4.57
N ARG A 187 13.87 -0.77 -3.84
CA ARG A 187 15.25 -0.30 -3.69
C ARG A 187 16.00 -0.26 -5.02
N LYS A 188 15.90 -1.33 -5.82
CA LYS A 188 16.53 -1.41 -7.15
C LYS A 188 16.05 -0.27 -8.06
N VAL A 189 14.75 0.00 -8.09
CA VAL A 189 14.18 1.12 -8.87
C VAL A 189 14.76 2.45 -8.40
N TYR A 190 14.70 2.71 -7.08
CA TYR A 190 15.23 3.93 -6.48
C TYR A 190 16.72 4.14 -6.79
N GLU A 191 17.56 3.13 -6.56
CA GLU A 191 19.01 3.19 -6.83
C GLU A 191 19.31 3.41 -8.32
N THR A 192 18.55 2.78 -9.21
CA THR A 192 18.66 2.98 -10.66
C THR A 192 18.42 4.43 -11.03
N ILE A 193 17.39 5.05 -10.46
CA ILE A 193 17.08 6.46 -10.73
C ILE A 193 18.14 7.37 -10.11
N GLN A 194 18.50 7.14 -8.83
CA GLN A 194 19.51 7.95 -8.14
C GLN A 194 20.86 7.93 -8.86
N SER A 195 21.28 6.78 -9.40
CA SER A 195 22.53 6.68 -10.17
C SER A 195 22.58 7.61 -11.37
N ARG A 196 21.44 7.96 -11.97
CA ARG A 196 21.33 8.82 -13.14
C ARG A 196 21.15 10.30 -12.81
N VAL A 197 20.50 10.61 -11.68
CA VAL A 197 20.16 11.99 -11.31
C VAL A 197 21.10 12.61 -10.29
N SER A 198 21.95 11.82 -9.64
CA SER A 198 22.88 12.29 -8.59
C SER A 198 23.91 13.32 -9.07
N SER A 199 24.21 13.35 -10.38
CA SER A 199 25.14 14.31 -10.98
C SER A 199 24.47 15.61 -11.46
N LEU A 200 23.14 15.74 -11.37
CA LEU A 200 22.43 16.95 -11.76
C LEU A 200 22.82 18.13 -10.87
N SER A 201 23.24 19.23 -11.48
CA SER A 201 23.44 20.48 -10.76
C SER A 201 22.10 21.08 -10.34
N GLU A 202 22.10 21.99 -9.37
CA GLU A 202 20.87 22.66 -8.92
C GLU A 202 20.15 23.39 -10.08
N SER A 203 20.90 23.94 -11.04
CA SER A 203 20.35 24.62 -12.23
C SER A 203 19.69 23.66 -13.21
N ASP A 204 20.07 22.38 -13.21
CA ASP A 204 19.54 21.37 -14.14
C ASP A 204 18.30 20.67 -13.60
N ARG A 205 18.02 20.85 -12.31
CA ARG A 205 16.84 20.27 -11.67
C ARG A 205 15.56 20.90 -12.20
N LYS A 206 14.68 20.07 -12.75
CA LYS A 206 13.36 20.51 -13.24
C LYS A 206 12.46 20.93 -12.07
N LYS A 207 11.74 22.02 -12.24
CA LYS A 207 10.71 22.48 -11.30
C LYS A 207 9.42 21.73 -11.56
N VAL A 208 8.98 20.95 -10.60
CA VAL A 208 7.77 20.13 -10.70
C VAL A 208 6.69 20.63 -9.74
N MET A 209 5.47 20.77 -10.24
CA MET A 209 4.28 21.02 -9.45
C MET A 209 3.34 19.83 -9.51
N PHE A 210 2.86 19.38 -8.35
CA PHE A 210 1.74 18.43 -8.29
C PHE A 210 0.42 19.19 -8.16
N LEU A 211 -0.47 19.02 -9.13
CA LEU A 211 -1.85 19.49 -9.03
C LEU A 211 -2.70 18.40 -8.38
N VAL A 212 -2.84 18.48 -7.05
CA VAL A 212 -3.54 17.47 -6.26
C VAL A 212 -5.04 17.56 -6.46
N MET A 213 -5.58 18.77 -6.35
CA MET A 213 -6.99 19.06 -6.59
C MET A 213 -7.12 20.45 -7.23
N CYS A 214 -8.07 20.56 -8.15
CA CYS A 214 -8.41 21.84 -8.75
C CYS A 214 -9.91 21.89 -9.06
N ASN A 215 -10.57 22.90 -8.57
CA ASN A 215 -11.97 23.21 -8.88
C ASN A 215 -12.16 24.73 -8.96
N GLU A 216 -13.39 25.21 -9.14
CA GLU A 216 -13.69 26.65 -9.32
C GLU A 216 -13.25 27.55 -8.16
N LYS A 217 -13.01 27.00 -6.97
CA LYS A 217 -12.74 27.76 -5.74
C LYS A 217 -11.36 27.51 -5.15
N THR A 218 -10.75 26.36 -5.47
CA THR A 218 -9.60 25.88 -4.73
C THR A 218 -8.62 25.19 -5.65
N ILE A 219 -7.34 25.53 -5.50
CA ILE A 219 -6.21 24.80 -6.06
C ILE A 219 -5.42 24.23 -4.89
N VAL A 220 -5.19 22.93 -4.91
CA VAL A 220 -4.39 22.22 -3.91
C VAL A 220 -3.17 21.64 -4.58
N THR A 221 -2.01 21.87 -4.02
CA THR A 221 -0.72 21.31 -4.44
C THR A 221 -0.17 20.35 -3.38
N SER A 222 1.01 19.81 -3.64
CA SER A 222 1.78 19.01 -2.67
C SER A 222 2.90 19.86 -2.07
N GLY A 223 2.72 20.29 -0.84
CA GLY A 223 3.78 20.96 -0.07
C GLY A 223 4.87 19.97 0.40
N LYS A 224 5.79 20.48 1.25
CA LYS A 224 6.91 19.69 1.78
C LYS A 224 6.47 18.44 2.57
N ARG A 225 5.34 18.52 3.26
CA ARG A 225 4.84 17.44 4.12
C ARG A 225 3.70 16.67 3.42
N PHE A 226 4.00 16.19 2.21
CA PHE A 226 3.12 15.30 1.44
C PHE A 226 3.94 14.54 0.38
N PHE A 227 3.37 13.51 -0.22
CA PHE A 227 4.07 12.58 -1.12
C PHE A 227 4.80 13.23 -2.30
N GLY A 228 4.33 14.39 -2.79
CA GLY A 228 4.97 15.08 -3.92
C GLY A 228 6.38 15.55 -3.63
N GLN A 229 6.73 15.82 -2.37
CA GLN A 229 8.13 16.12 -2.01
C GLN A 229 9.01 14.91 -2.26
N PHE A 230 8.62 13.74 -1.74
CA PHE A 230 9.38 12.52 -1.97
C PHE A 230 9.50 12.17 -3.46
N TRP A 231 8.41 12.29 -4.24
CA TRP A 231 8.46 12.06 -5.68
C TRP A 231 9.49 12.95 -6.39
N CYS A 232 9.56 14.23 -6.02
CA CYS A 232 10.56 15.14 -6.57
C CYS A 232 11.99 14.75 -6.15
N ASP A 233 12.21 14.52 -4.87
CA ASP A 233 13.53 14.16 -4.32
C ASP A 233 14.04 12.85 -4.93
N ALA A 234 13.17 11.87 -5.07
CA ALA A 234 13.51 10.56 -5.62
C ALA A 234 13.91 10.60 -7.09
N VAL A 235 13.42 11.56 -7.87
CA VAL A 235 13.80 11.72 -9.28
C VAL A 235 14.78 12.89 -9.52
N GLY A 236 15.32 13.50 -8.46
CA GLY A 236 16.27 14.63 -8.57
C GLY A 236 15.65 15.93 -9.08
N ALA A 237 14.33 16.09 -8.94
CA ALA A 237 13.60 17.30 -9.30
C ALA A 237 13.45 18.25 -8.10
N LYS A 238 12.91 19.45 -8.35
CA LYS A 238 12.57 20.45 -7.34
C LYS A 238 11.07 20.59 -7.21
N ASN A 239 10.53 20.31 -6.03
CA ASN A 239 9.14 20.62 -5.73
C ASN A 239 8.97 22.16 -5.63
N VAL A 240 8.18 22.77 -6.51
CA VAL A 240 7.97 24.23 -6.48
C VAL A 240 7.25 24.71 -5.21
N ALA A 241 6.54 23.80 -4.54
CA ALA A 241 5.77 24.07 -3.34
C ALA A 241 6.48 23.62 -2.04
N GLU A 242 7.80 23.35 -2.07
CA GLU A 242 8.57 22.88 -0.91
C GLU A 242 8.50 23.82 0.30
N GLU A 243 8.28 25.11 0.08
CA GLU A 243 8.13 26.11 1.15
C GLU A 243 6.74 26.13 1.77
N VAL A 244 5.75 25.45 1.18
CA VAL A 244 4.39 25.37 1.73
C VAL A 244 4.38 24.35 2.87
N GLY A 245 4.30 24.87 4.10
CA GLY A 245 4.39 24.05 5.32
C GLY A 245 3.12 23.25 5.67
N ALA A 246 2.06 23.38 4.88
CA ALA A 246 0.82 22.64 5.12
C ALA A 246 1.03 21.13 4.92
N GLU A 247 0.42 20.37 5.81
CA GLU A 247 0.52 18.91 5.78
C GLU A 247 -0.58 18.27 4.94
N ASN A 248 -0.27 17.16 4.29
CA ASN A 248 -1.21 16.37 3.51
C ASN A 248 -1.86 17.22 2.38
N SER A 249 -3.13 17.02 2.12
CA SER A 249 -3.90 17.76 1.09
C SER A 249 -4.34 19.17 1.50
N SER A 250 -3.68 19.78 2.50
CA SER A 250 -4.04 21.12 3.01
C SER A 250 -3.25 22.26 2.36
N ALA A 251 -2.37 21.99 1.42
CA ALA A 251 -1.56 23.00 0.72
C ALA A 251 -2.38 23.74 -0.34
N VAL A 252 -3.28 24.62 0.12
CA VAL A 252 -4.11 25.51 -0.74
C VAL A 252 -3.25 26.65 -1.25
N ILE A 253 -3.31 26.89 -2.55
CA ILE A 253 -2.54 27.92 -3.26
C ILE A 253 -3.43 28.72 -4.22
N ASN A 254 -2.87 29.77 -4.81
CA ASN A 254 -3.53 30.59 -5.81
C ASN A 254 -2.68 30.67 -7.11
N MET A 255 -3.26 31.26 -8.16
CA MET A 255 -2.58 31.39 -9.45
C MET A 255 -1.34 32.28 -9.38
N GLU A 256 -1.32 33.31 -8.53
CA GLU A 256 -0.15 34.21 -8.37
C GLU A 256 1.08 33.44 -7.89
N GLN A 257 0.88 32.48 -6.95
CA GLN A 257 1.95 31.61 -6.49
C GLN A 257 2.43 30.69 -7.63
N ILE A 258 1.52 30.14 -8.43
CA ILE A 258 1.86 29.29 -9.57
C ILE A 258 2.63 30.09 -10.63
N TYR A 259 2.23 31.31 -10.94
CA TYR A 259 2.96 32.22 -11.84
C TYR A 259 4.36 32.52 -11.34
N LYS A 260 4.51 32.79 -10.03
CA LYS A 260 5.83 33.04 -9.41
C LYS A 260 6.74 31.81 -9.49
N TRP A 261 6.21 30.64 -9.22
CA TRP A 261 6.97 29.39 -9.30
C TRP A 261 7.33 29.02 -10.72
N ASN A 262 6.41 29.22 -11.65
CA ASN A 262 6.52 28.93 -13.07
C ASN A 262 7.11 27.53 -13.31
N PRO A 263 6.39 26.45 -12.99
CA PRO A 263 6.89 25.09 -13.08
C PRO A 263 7.26 24.70 -14.52
N ASP A 264 8.32 23.88 -14.64
CA ASP A 264 8.71 23.24 -15.89
C ASP A 264 7.77 22.10 -16.26
N ILE A 265 7.22 21.43 -15.23
CA ILE A 265 6.35 20.24 -15.37
C ILE A 265 5.21 20.34 -14.35
N ILE A 266 4.01 19.98 -14.79
CA ILE A 266 2.86 19.80 -13.93
C ILE A 266 2.41 18.32 -13.97
N LEU A 267 2.34 17.66 -12.82
CA LEU A 267 1.79 16.34 -12.64
C LEU A 267 0.41 16.45 -11.99
N ILE A 268 -0.63 16.11 -12.74
CA ILE A 268 -2.03 16.17 -12.29
C ILE A 268 -2.39 14.84 -11.63
N THR A 269 -2.77 14.84 -10.36
CA THR A 269 -3.17 13.62 -9.65
C THR A 269 -4.59 13.20 -10.03
N ASN A 270 -4.97 11.98 -9.63
CA ASN A 270 -6.31 11.45 -9.86
C ASN A 270 -7.33 11.80 -8.74
N PHE A 271 -7.00 12.80 -7.90
CA PHE A 271 -7.93 13.42 -6.97
C PHE A 271 -8.70 14.59 -7.58
N THR A 272 -8.35 14.98 -8.81
CA THR A 272 -9.10 15.96 -9.61
C THR A 272 -9.48 15.36 -10.95
N SER A 273 -10.58 15.81 -11.53
CA SER A 273 -11.01 15.42 -12.89
C SER A 273 -10.23 16.13 -13.99
N GLN A 274 -9.47 17.18 -13.66
CA GLN A 274 -8.72 17.96 -14.64
C GLN A 274 -7.74 17.08 -15.42
N THR A 275 -7.59 17.40 -16.68
CA THR A 275 -6.66 16.75 -17.62
C THR A 275 -5.61 17.77 -18.10
N ALA A 276 -4.57 17.29 -18.78
CA ALA A 276 -3.60 18.17 -19.41
C ALA A 276 -4.25 19.09 -20.45
N ASP A 277 -5.22 18.56 -21.20
CA ASP A 277 -5.99 19.31 -22.21
C ASP A 277 -6.82 20.46 -21.61
N ASP A 278 -7.32 20.29 -20.37
CA ASP A 278 -8.06 21.34 -19.69
C ASP A 278 -7.15 22.53 -19.34
N LEU A 279 -5.90 22.27 -18.91
CA LEU A 279 -4.91 23.30 -18.68
C LEU A 279 -4.45 23.96 -19.99
N TYR A 280 -4.16 23.18 -21.03
CA TYR A 280 -3.72 23.70 -22.33
C TYR A 280 -4.76 24.61 -22.98
N ASN A 281 -6.03 24.39 -22.75
CA ASN A 281 -7.13 25.12 -23.36
C ASN A 281 -7.87 26.04 -22.38
N ASN A 282 -7.30 26.32 -21.20
CA ASN A 282 -7.88 27.13 -20.14
C ASN A 282 -9.35 26.77 -19.81
N ARG A 283 -9.65 25.46 -19.79
CA ARG A 283 -11.00 24.98 -19.45
C ARG A 283 -11.22 24.72 -17.95
N THR A 284 -10.22 25.07 -17.14
CA THR A 284 -10.24 24.84 -15.69
C THR A 284 -10.70 26.11 -14.98
N ALA A 285 -11.98 26.22 -14.69
CA ALA A 285 -12.57 27.36 -13.95
C ALA A 285 -12.20 28.72 -14.59
N ASN A 286 -11.99 29.76 -13.75
CA ASN A 286 -11.58 31.09 -14.18
C ASN A 286 -10.06 31.31 -14.09
N TYR A 287 -9.26 30.21 -14.17
CA TYR A 287 -7.82 30.28 -14.04
C TYR A 287 -7.15 30.37 -15.42
N ASP A 288 -6.21 31.29 -15.55
CA ASP A 288 -5.40 31.40 -16.76
C ASP A 288 -4.09 30.62 -16.60
N TRP A 289 -4.01 29.46 -17.25
CA TRP A 289 -2.85 28.57 -17.25
C TRP A 289 -1.85 28.90 -18.37
N SER A 290 -2.26 29.73 -19.37
CA SER A 290 -1.47 29.98 -20.58
C SER A 290 -0.07 30.58 -20.37
N PRO A 291 0.20 31.42 -19.32
CA PRO A 291 1.54 31.95 -19.11
C PRO A 291 2.54 30.95 -18.53
N ILE A 292 2.08 29.80 -18.05
CA ILE A 292 2.91 28.85 -17.32
C ILE A 292 3.76 28.02 -18.28
N LYS A 293 5.06 27.92 -17.99
CA LYS A 293 6.07 27.26 -18.83
C LYS A 293 5.68 25.81 -19.16
N ALA A 294 5.17 25.05 -18.18
CA ALA A 294 4.71 23.67 -18.38
C ALA A 294 3.57 23.59 -19.40
N VAL A 295 2.67 24.57 -19.41
CA VAL A 295 1.56 24.64 -20.37
C VAL A 295 2.07 25.01 -21.77
N GLN A 296 2.94 26.01 -21.86
CA GLN A 296 3.54 26.45 -23.14
C GLN A 296 4.37 25.36 -23.80
N ASN A 297 5.12 24.60 -22.99
CA ASN A 297 5.98 23.51 -23.47
C ASN A 297 5.26 22.16 -23.61
N ARG A 298 3.95 22.09 -23.28
CA ARG A 298 3.14 20.87 -23.28
C ARG A 298 3.72 19.75 -22.39
N THR A 299 4.27 20.12 -21.24
CA THR A 299 4.83 19.22 -20.21
C THR A 299 3.90 19.10 -19.00
N VAL A 300 2.61 19.01 -19.26
CA VAL A 300 1.57 18.70 -18.26
C VAL A 300 1.14 17.26 -18.46
N TYR A 301 1.16 16.46 -17.41
CA TYR A 301 0.83 15.03 -17.48
C TYR A 301 -0.18 14.64 -16.42
N LYS A 302 -1.18 13.83 -16.80
CA LYS A 302 -2.05 13.15 -15.85
C LYS A 302 -1.31 11.95 -15.29
N MET A 303 -1.23 11.83 -13.96
CA MET A 303 -0.63 10.65 -13.34
C MET A 303 -1.44 9.38 -13.63
N PRO A 304 -0.80 8.23 -13.71
CA PRO A 304 -1.47 6.96 -13.89
C PRO A 304 -2.52 6.72 -12.80
N LEU A 305 -3.66 6.15 -13.16
CA LEU A 305 -4.65 5.74 -12.18
C LEU A 305 -4.24 4.42 -11.52
N GLY A 306 -3.64 3.51 -12.30
CA GLY A 306 -3.11 2.26 -11.82
C GLY A 306 -4.13 1.38 -11.12
N THR A 307 -3.68 0.67 -10.11
CA THR A 307 -4.55 -0.10 -9.20
C THR A 307 -5.28 0.81 -8.21
N TYR A 308 -4.66 1.95 -7.86
CA TYR A 308 -5.29 3.01 -7.06
C TYR A 308 -4.48 4.31 -7.14
N ARG A 309 -4.90 5.31 -7.91
CA ARG A 309 -4.36 6.69 -7.91
C ARG A 309 -2.87 6.75 -7.54
N SER A 310 -1.98 6.50 -8.50
CA SER A 310 -0.54 6.26 -8.29
C SER A 310 0.25 7.38 -7.57
N TYR A 311 -0.39 8.53 -7.30
CA TYR A 311 0.20 9.57 -6.46
C TYR A 311 0.38 9.15 -4.99
N THR A 312 -0.49 8.30 -4.46
CA THR A 312 -0.45 7.77 -3.08
C THR A 312 0.17 6.37 -3.06
N PRO A 313 0.58 5.85 -1.89
CA PRO A 313 1.04 4.47 -1.80
C PRO A 313 0.03 3.51 -2.41
N SER A 314 0.47 2.65 -3.31
CA SER A 314 -0.33 1.67 -4.03
C SER A 314 0.54 0.51 -4.48
N ALA A 315 -0.05 -0.56 -4.99
CA ALA A 315 0.72 -1.71 -5.47
C ALA A 315 1.68 -1.35 -6.62
N ASP A 316 1.38 -0.31 -7.39
CA ASP A 316 2.18 0.18 -8.51
C ASP A 316 3.20 1.27 -8.12
N THR A 317 3.37 1.58 -6.82
CA THR A 317 4.29 2.63 -6.35
C THR A 317 5.71 2.52 -6.93
N PRO A 318 6.39 1.37 -6.91
CA PRO A 318 7.78 1.30 -7.40
C PRO A 318 7.89 1.61 -8.90
N VAL A 319 6.96 1.12 -9.72
CA VAL A 319 7.00 1.36 -11.18
C VAL A 319 6.53 2.75 -11.56
N THR A 320 5.67 3.39 -10.75
CA THR A 320 5.28 4.80 -10.90
C THR A 320 6.50 5.72 -10.81
N LEU A 321 7.50 5.36 -10.01
CA LEU A 321 8.73 6.13 -9.90
C LEU A 321 9.49 6.19 -11.23
N TYR A 322 9.57 5.08 -11.98
CA TYR A 322 10.12 5.09 -13.35
C TYR A 322 9.30 5.98 -14.29
N TRP A 323 7.98 5.94 -14.20
CA TRP A 323 7.11 6.80 -15.02
C TRP A 323 7.39 8.28 -14.75
N ILE A 324 7.45 8.70 -13.47
CA ILE A 324 7.77 10.09 -13.11
C ILE A 324 9.16 10.46 -13.60
N ALA A 325 10.17 9.63 -13.36
CA ALA A 325 11.54 9.90 -13.81
C ALA A 325 11.62 10.12 -15.33
N LYS A 326 10.93 9.28 -16.11
CA LYS A 326 10.87 9.42 -17.58
C LYS A 326 10.12 10.67 -18.05
N LYS A 327 9.06 11.10 -17.34
CA LYS A 327 8.34 12.35 -17.68
C LYS A 327 9.13 13.59 -17.29
N VAL A 328 9.93 13.53 -16.22
CA VAL A 328 10.74 14.66 -15.75
C VAL A 328 12.03 14.80 -16.55
N TYR A 329 12.71 13.69 -16.85
CA TYR A 329 14.00 13.65 -17.55
C TYR A 329 13.99 12.60 -18.67
N PRO A 330 13.24 12.83 -19.77
CA PRO A 330 13.17 11.87 -20.86
C PRO A 330 14.54 11.57 -21.50
N GLU A 331 15.47 12.51 -21.43
CA GLU A 331 16.85 12.37 -21.92
C GLU A 331 17.69 11.39 -21.08
N LEU A 332 17.41 11.26 -19.77
CA LEU A 332 18.12 10.35 -18.85
C LEU A 332 17.48 8.96 -18.78
N PHE A 333 16.18 8.86 -19.09
CA PHE A 333 15.37 7.66 -18.91
C PHE A 333 14.68 7.17 -20.19
N GLY A 334 15.16 7.62 -21.37
CA GLY A 334 14.57 7.23 -22.65
C GLY A 334 14.65 5.72 -22.94
N ASP A 335 15.68 5.05 -22.41
CA ASP A 335 15.92 3.62 -22.51
C ASP A 335 15.00 2.78 -21.58
N ILE A 336 14.37 3.38 -20.58
CA ILE A 336 13.43 2.69 -19.70
C ILE A 336 12.10 2.48 -20.42
N ASP A 337 11.76 1.23 -20.65
CA ASP A 337 10.45 0.82 -21.13
C ASP A 337 9.50 0.62 -19.92
N VAL A 338 8.76 1.67 -19.58
CA VAL A 338 7.89 1.70 -18.42
C VAL A 338 6.79 0.61 -18.51
N GLU A 339 6.25 0.37 -19.70
CA GLU A 339 5.20 -0.63 -19.90
C GLU A 339 5.71 -2.04 -19.59
N ARG A 340 6.92 -2.36 -20.07
CA ARG A 340 7.59 -3.62 -19.78
C ARG A 340 7.92 -3.75 -18.30
N GLU A 341 8.42 -2.69 -17.65
CA GLU A 341 8.72 -2.71 -16.22
C GLU A 341 7.46 -2.94 -15.39
N VAL A 342 6.33 -2.32 -15.75
CA VAL A 342 5.03 -2.56 -15.10
C VAL A 342 4.60 -4.01 -15.26
N LYS A 343 4.64 -4.58 -16.47
CA LYS A 343 4.29 -5.99 -16.71
C LYS A 343 5.14 -6.95 -15.88
N SER A 344 6.47 -6.77 -15.95
CA SER A 344 7.39 -7.62 -15.20
C SER A 344 7.15 -7.51 -13.70
N TYR A 345 6.95 -6.30 -13.18
CA TYR A 345 6.70 -6.09 -11.76
C TYR A 345 5.43 -6.79 -11.28
N PHE A 346 4.31 -6.60 -11.98
CA PHE A 346 3.05 -7.24 -11.59
C PHE A 346 3.13 -8.77 -11.71
N LYS A 347 3.80 -9.28 -12.75
CA LYS A 347 4.02 -10.73 -12.91
C LYS A 347 4.91 -11.29 -11.82
N ASP A 348 6.07 -10.68 -11.58
CA ASP A 348 7.09 -11.24 -10.68
C ASP A 348 6.69 -11.11 -9.21
N MET A 349 6.03 -10.01 -8.83
CA MET A 349 5.66 -9.75 -7.43
C MET A 349 4.30 -10.34 -7.06
N TYR A 350 3.34 -10.37 -7.99
CA TYR A 350 1.94 -10.67 -7.66
C TYR A 350 1.32 -11.77 -8.51
N ASP A 351 2.07 -12.34 -9.47
CA ASP A 351 1.59 -13.32 -10.46
C ASP A 351 0.37 -12.81 -11.26
N ILE A 352 0.35 -11.51 -11.56
CA ILE A 352 -0.67 -10.87 -12.37
C ILE A 352 -0.12 -10.59 -13.76
N ASP A 353 -0.72 -11.19 -14.78
CA ASP A 353 -0.39 -10.95 -16.19
C ASP A 353 -1.24 -9.79 -16.73
N LEU A 354 -0.57 -8.66 -17.04
CA LEU A 354 -1.22 -7.48 -17.62
C LEU A 354 -1.14 -7.49 -19.14
N THR A 355 -2.27 -7.21 -19.81
CA THR A 355 -2.32 -7.02 -21.26
C THR A 355 -1.84 -5.65 -21.68
N ASP A 356 -1.47 -5.47 -22.97
CA ASP A 356 -1.10 -4.16 -23.52
C ASP A 356 -2.24 -3.14 -23.40
N GLU A 357 -3.49 -3.56 -23.59
CA GLU A 357 -4.66 -2.70 -23.44
C GLU A 357 -4.81 -2.19 -22.01
N GLN A 358 -4.59 -3.06 -21.03
CA GLN A 358 -4.62 -2.70 -19.60
C GLN A 358 -3.53 -1.69 -19.25
N ILE A 359 -2.31 -1.89 -19.75
CA ILE A 359 -1.20 -0.97 -19.54
C ILE A 359 -1.51 0.39 -20.17
N ASN A 360 -1.93 0.44 -21.42
CA ASN A 360 -2.26 1.69 -22.12
C ASN A 360 -3.36 2.51 -21.43
N ARG A 361 -4.22 1.87 -20.65
CA ARG A 361 -5.22 2.58 -19.82
C ARG A 361 -4.67 3.06 -18.47
N MET A 362 -3.56 2.48 -18.02
CA MET A 362 -2.89 2.89 -16.77
C MET A 362 -2.02 4.12 -16.95
N TYR A 363 -1.29 4.19 -18.07
CA TYR A 363 -0.23 5.15 -18.36
C TYR A 363 -0.52 5.93 -19.63
#